data_195db2ddd3cd5c8e9cd85dec7ae089e6
#
_entry.id   195db2ddd3cd5c8e9cd85dec7ae089e6
#
_cell.length_a   1.000
_cell.length_b   1.000
_cell.length_c   1.000
_cell.angle_alpha   90.00
_cell.angle_beta   90.00
_cell.angle_gamma   90.00
#
_symmetry.space_group_name_H-M   'P 1'
#
loop_
_entity.id
_entity.type
_entity.pdbx_description
1 polymer ?
#
loop_
_entity_poly.entity_id
_entity_poly.type
_entity_poly.pdbx_seq_one_letter_code
_entity_poly.pdbx_strand_id
1 'polypeptide(L)'
;MTRPGRVPAASRRQKERIKSGGERSVSSRAWLERQLNDPYVAEARRRGYRARSAFKLIEIDDKYGFLRPGYRVVDLGAAPGGWSQVAADRTKATEGRGCVIAVDMHGVEPIAGVTTIKHDFLADDAPQVLLDALAGEKADAVLSDMAAHATGHRHTDHLKIMALAEAALEFAMLVLKPGGAFLAKVLRGGTEREILLRLKQDFAQVRHVKPRASRDDSAELFVLALGFRG
;
A
#
# COMPACT_ATOMS: atom_id res chain seq x y z
N MET A 1 -16.41 18.73 -12.70
CA MET A 1 -15.11 18.16 -12.33
C MET A 1 -15.36 16.88 -11.52
N THR A 2 -15.05 15.71 -12.07
CA THR A 2 -15.18 14.41 -11.42
C THR A 2 -14.09 14.30 -10.36
N ARG A 3 -14.45 14.01 -9.10
CA ARG A 3 -13.48 13.78 -8.02
C ARG A 3 -12.51 12.66 -8.43
N PRO A 4 -11.20 12.84 -8.33
CA PRO A 4 -10.18 11.93 -8.90
C PRO A 4 -10.23 10.48 -8.39
N GLY A 5 -10.77 10.22 -7.20
CA GLY A 5 -10.85 8.86 -6.62
C GLY A 5 -12.07 8.02 -7.04
N ARG A 6 -13.04 8.60 -7.75
CA ARG A 6 -14.27 7.85 -8.07
C ARG A 6 -14.10 7.07 -9.37
N VAL A 7 -14.01 5.75 -9.27
CA VAL A 7 -14.18 4.85 -10.42
C VAL A 7 -15.65 4.80 -10.76
N PRO A 8 -16.05 5.07 -12.03
CA PRO A 8 -17.44 4.96 -12.44
C PRO A 8 -18.01 3.58 -12.13
N ALA A 9 -19.25 3.51 -11.65
CA ALA A 9 -19.96 2.24 -11.55
C ALA A 9 -19.88 1.55 -12.91
N ALA A 10 -19.51 0.26 -12.92
CA ALA A 10 -19.34 -0.50 -14.14
C ALA A 10 -20.61 -0.38 -14.99
N SER A 11 -20.53 0.28 -16.15
CA SER A 11 -21.53 0.11 -17.18
C SER A 11 -21.65 -1.38 -17.44
N ARG A 12 -22.85 -1.88 -17.82
CA ARG A 12 -23.15 -3.28 -18.11
C ARG A 12 -22.19 -3.86 -19.17
N ARG A 13 -20.92 -4.09 -18.81
CA ARG A 13 -19.99 -4.87 -19.63
C ARG A 13 -20.37 -6.32 -19.48
N GLN A 14 -20.46 -7.05 -20.60
CA GLN A 14 -20.55 -8.51 -20.58
C GLN A 14 -19.37 -9.05 -19.76
N LYS A 15 -19.68 -9.95 -18.79
CA LYS A 15 -18.63 -10.61 -18.01
C LYS A 15 -17.75 -11.42 -18.96
N GLU A 16 -16.47 -11.08 -19.00
CA GLU A 16 -15.48 -11.88 -19.72
C GLU A 16 -15.30 -13.21 -18.99
N ARG A 17 -15.48 -14.30 -19.73
CA ARG A 17 -15.23 -15.67 -19.26
C ARG A 17 -14.00 -16.21 -19.97
N ILE A 18 -13.13 -16.87 -19.21
CA ILE A 18 -11.95 -17.53 -19.80
C ILE A 18 -12.42 -18.80 -20.48
N LYS A 19 -12.13 -18.92 -21.78
CA LYS A 19 -12.38 -20.15 -22.54
C LYS A 19 -11.65 -21.32 -21.88
N SER A 20 -12.32 -22.46 -21.72
CA SER A 20 -11.76 -23.68 -21.18
C SER A 20 -10.74 -24.26 -22.17
N GLY A 21 -9.47 -23.96 -21.95
CA GLY A 21 -8.35 -24.45 -22.74
C GLY A 21 -7.08 -24.42 -21.89
N GLY A 22 -6.56 -25.60 -21.49
CA GLY A 22 -5.26 -25.74 -20.85
C GLY A 22 -5.24 -25.93 -19.33
N GLU A 23 -4.17 -26.45 -18.82
CA GLU A 23 -3.80 -26.99 -17.50
C GLU A 23 -3.94 -26.07 -16.26
N ARG A 24 -4.80 -25.06 -16.28
CA ARG A 24 -4.94 -24.14 -15.17
C ARG A 24 -5.89 -24.68 -14.10
N SER A 25 -5.48 -24.57 -12.83
CA SER A 25 -6.36 -24.93 -11.69
C SER A 25 -7.65 -24.10 -11.67
N VAL A 26 -8.69 -24.62 -11.04
CA VAL A 26 -9.98 -23.93 -10.87
C VAL A 26 -9.80 -22.58 -10.15
N SER A 27 -8.92 -22.55 -9.15
CA SER A 27 -8.59 -21.33 -8.39
C SER A 27 -7.91 -20.29 -9.26
N SER A 28 -6.97 -20.68 -10.14
CA SER A 28 -6.29 -19.77 -11.06
C SER A 28 -7.26 -19.16 -12.08
N ARG A 29 -8.22 -19.95 -12.58
CA ARG A 29 -9.26 -19.45 -13.50
C ARG A 29 -10.18 -18.45 -12.82
N ALA A 30 -10.68 -18.78 -11.64
CA ALA A 30 -11.53 -17.87 -10.86
C ALA A 30 -10.81 -16.57 -10.49
N TRP A 31 -9.51 -16.62 -10.23
CA TRP A 31 -8.68 -15.43 -9.98
C TRP A 31 -8.56 -14.56 -11.23
N LEU A 32 -8.23 -15.17 -12.39
CA LEU A 32 -8.11 -14.44 -13.67
C LEU A 32 -9.44 -13.81 -14.09
N GLU A 33 -10.57 -14.52 -13.97
CA GLU A 33 -11.89 -13.98 -14.27
C GLU A 33 -12.26 -12.80 -13.38
N ARG A 34 -11.90 -12.86 -12.08
CA ARG A 34 -12.04 -11.72 -11.17
C ARG A 34 -11.19 -10.54 -11.59
N GLN A 35 -9.96 -10.76 -12.04
CA GLN A 35 -9.07 -9.68 -12.52
C GLN A 35 -9.60 -9.03 -13.80
N LEU A 36 -10.08 -9.82 -14.76
CA LEU A 36 -10.61 -9.31 -16.04
C LEU A 36 -11.88 -8.48 -15.84
N ASN A 37 -12.71 -8.85 -14.88
CA ASN A 37 -14.00 -8.20 -14.61
C ASN A 37 -13.91 -7.12 -13.50
N ASP A 38 -12.74 -6.85 -12.96
CA ASP A 38 -12.55 -5.86 -11.90
C ASP A 38 -12.50 -4.45 -12.50
N PRO A 39 -13.45 -3.54 -12.16
CA PRO A 39 -13.49 -2.20 -12.72
C PRO A 39 -12.25 -1.37 -12.35
N TYR A 40 -11.64 -1.62 -11.18
CA TYR A 40 -10.42 -0.95 -10.76
C TYR A 40 -9.20 -1.40 -11.57
N VAL A 41 -9.16 -2.65 -12.05
CA VAL A 41 -8.10 -3.13 -12.95
C VAL A 41 -8.19 -2.42 -14.30
N ALA A 42 -9.39 -2.31 -14.87
CA ALA A 42 -9.61 -1.61 -16.13
C ALA A 42 -9.25 -0.12 -16.01
N GLU A 43 -9.67 0.52 -14.92
CA GLU A 43 -9.40 1.92 -14.67
C GLU A 43 -7.92 2.20 -14.37
N ALA A 44 -7.22 1.29 -13.67
CA ALA A 44 -5.79 1.38 -13.45
C ALA A 44 -5.03 1.41 -14.79
N ARG A 45 -5.35 0.47 -15.68
CA ARG A 45 -4.77 0.44 -17.04
C ARG A 45 -5.05 1.73 -17.81
N ARG A 46 -6.29 2.21 -17.75
CA ARG A 46 -6.68 3.46 -18.46
C ARG A 46 -5.91 4.68 -17.95
N ARG A 47 -5.61 4.76 -16.65
CA ARG A 47 -4.87 5.87 -16.03
C ARG A 47 -3.35 5.66 -15.99
N GLY A 48 -2.83 4.53 -16.49
CA GLY A 48 -1.40 4.21 -16.45
C GLY A 48 -0.88 3.76 -15.08
N TYR A 49 -1.78 3.37 -14.16
CA TYR A 49 -1.35 2.76 -12.91
C TYR A 49 -0.99 1.29 -13.10
N ARG A 50 0.08 0.85 -12.45
CA ARG A 50 0.60 -0.52 -12.52
C ARG A 50 -0.30 -1.55 -11.83
N ALA A 51 -1.06 -1.12 -10.84
CA ALA A 51 -1.95 -1.98 -10.08
C ALA A 51 -3.23 -1.27 -9.66
N ARG A 52 -4.29 -2.04 -9.48
CA ARG A 52 -5.55 -1.56 -8.92
C ARG A 52 -5.40 -1.03 -7.49
N SER A 53 -4.39 -1.48 -6.76
CA SER A 53 -4.08 -1.02 -5.39
C SER A 53 -3.82 0.48 -5.33
N ALA A 54 -3.38 1.12 -6.43
CA ALA A 54 -3.23 2.58 -6.50
C ALA A 54 -4.48 3.32 -6.02
N PHE A 55 -5.68 2.81 -6.36
CA PHE A 55 -6.94 3.44 -5.94
C PHE A 55 -7.20 3.36 -4.44
N LYS A 56 -6.64 2.38 -3.74
CA LYS A 56 -6.73 2.32 -2.28
C LYS A 56 -6.05 3.54 -1.65
N LEU A 57 -4.81 3.82 -2.07
CA LEU A 57 -4.06 4.97 -1.59
C LEU A 57 -4.70 6.28 -2.03
N ILE A 58 -5.15 6.39 -3.29
CA ILE A 58 -5.85 7.58 -3.79
C ILE A 58 -7.08 7.89 -2.92
N GLU A 59 -7.95 6.90 -2.66
CA GLU A 59 -9.17 7.09 -1.88
C GLU A 59 -8.89 7.47 -0.41
N ILE A 60 -7.83 6.89 0.18
CA ILE A 60 -7.40 7.22 1.53
C ILE A 60 -6.86 8.65 1.56
N ASP A 61 -5.96 8.99 0.65
CA ASP A 61 -5.34 10.32 0.61
C ASP A 61 -6.33 11.41 0.22
N ASP A 62 -7.23 11.18 -0.74
CA ASP A 62 -8.31 12.12 -1.08
C ASP A 62 -9.21 12.46 0.13
N LYS A 63 -9.35 11.51 1.06
CA LYS A 63 -10.17 11.70 2.26
C LYS A 63 -9.43 12.40 3.40
N TYR A 64 -8.15 12.08 3.59
CA TYR A 64 -7.40 12.49 4.77
C TYR A 64 -6.30 13.52 4.48
N GLY A 65 -5.85 13.65 3.22
CA GLY A 65 -4.89 14.66 2.77
C GLY A 65 -3.53 14.59 3.46
N PHE A 66 -3.03 13.37 3.66
CA PHE A 66 -1.81 13.15 4.43
C PHE A 66 -0.53 13.09 3.58
N LEU A 67 -0.66 13.00 2.25
CA LEU A 67 0.46 13.15 1.32
C LEU A 67 0.45 14.56 0.71
N ARG A 68 1.59 15.26 0.79
CA ARG A 68 1.68 16.66 0.34
C ARG A 68 2.91 16.90 -0.53
N PRO A 69 2.87 17.89 -1.42
CA PRO A 69 4.05 18.31 -2.16
C PRO A 69 5.24 18.59 -1.24
N GLY A 70 6.40 18.08 -1.62
CA GLY A 70 7.63 18.21 -0.83
C GLY A 70 7.88 17.09 0.19
N TYR A 71 6.91 16.21 0.41
CA TYR A 71 7.04 15.12 1.38
C TYR A 71 8.00 14.03 0.91
N ARG A 72 8.68 13.44 1.90
CA ARG A 72 9.53 12.26 1.77
C ARG A 72 8.74 11.04 2.24
N VAL A 73 8.53 10.08 1.35
CA VAL A 73 7.66 8.91 1.58
C VAL A 73 8.46 7.62 1.40
N VAL A 74 8.27 6.67 2.30
CA VAL A 74 8.76 5.29 2.15
C VAL A 74 7.57 4.38 1.88
N ASP A 75 7.62 3.58 0.81
CA ASP A 75 6.61 2.62 0.37
C ASP A 75 7.14 1.19 0.52
N LEU A 76 6.65 0.47 1.52
CA LEU A 76 7.06 -0.88 1.88
C LEU A 76 6.14 -1.93 1.23
N GLY A 77 6.74 -2.90 0.50
CA GLY A 77 5.99 -3.86 -0.30
C GLY A 77 5.42 -3.20 -1.57
N ALA A 78 6.27 -2.41 -2.21
CA ALA A 78 5.85 -1.49 -3.27
C ALA A 78 5.43 -2.16 -4.58
N ALA A 79 5.92 -3.39 -4.88
CA ALA A 79 5.66 -4.04 -6.18
C ALA A 79 4.15 -4.21 -6.46
N PRO A 80 3.71 -3.94 -7.69
CA PRO A 80 4.46 -3.52 -8.87
C PRO A 80 4.68 -1.99 -9.00
N GLY A 81 4.37 -1.18 -7.97
CA GLY A 81 4.64 0.26 -7.93
C GLY A 81 3.39 1.16 -7.98
N GLY A 82 2.20 0.60 -7.79
CA GLY A 82 0.97 1.39 -7.85
C GLY A 82 0.86 2.47 -6.77
N TRP A 83 1.27 2.18 -5.54
CA TRP A 83 1.30 3.16 -4.46
C TRP A 83 2.43 4.17 -4.63
N SER A 84 3.60 3.71 -5.06
CA SER A 84 4.74 4.59 -5.38
C SER A 84 4.41 5.62 -6.46
N GLN A 85 3.64 5.24 -7.52
CA GLN A 85 3.17 6.19 -8.53
C GLN A 85 2.26 7.27 -7.92
N VAL A 86 1.33 6.88 -7.06
CA VAL A 86 0.44 7.84 -6.37
C VAL A 86 1.23 8.73 -5.43
N ALA A 87 2.14 8.17 -4.64
CA ALA A 87 2.99 8.94 -3.73
C ALA A 87 3.85 9.96 -4.50
N ALA A 88 4.46 9.56 -5.62
CA ALA A 88 5.26 10.46 -6.46
C ALA A 88 4.44 11.62 -7.04
N ASP A 89 3.20 11.36 -7.47
CA ASP A 89 2.30 12.42 -7.93
C ASP A 89 1.91 13.39 -6.81
N ARG A 90 1.52 12.87 -5.63
CA ARG A 90 1.09 13.67 -4.48
C ARG A 90 2.22 14.51 -3.88
N THR A 91 3.41 13.95 -3.80
CA THR A 91 4.59 14.65 -3.26
C THR A 91 5.29 15.54 -4.26
N LYS A 92 4.91 15.45 -5.55
CA LYS A 92 5.59 16.14 -6.66
C LYS A 92 7.05 15.71 -6.80
N ALA A 93 7.31 14.43 -6.57
CA ALA A 93 8.65 13.87 -6.68
C ALA A 93 9.20 13.92 -8.12
N THR A 94 8.33 13.79 -9.14
CA THR A 94 8.69 13.95 -10.55
C THR A 94 9.14 15.38 -10.89
N GLU A 95 8.75 16.38 -10.09
CA GLU A 95 9.15 17.78 -10.22
C GLU A 95 10.37 18.12 -9.34
N GLY A 96 10.99 17.11 -8.71
CA GLY A 96 12.12 17.29 -7.77
C GLY A 96 11.77 17.94 -6.43
N ARG A 97 10.47 18.03 -6.10
CA ARG A 97 10.00 18.68 -4.87
C ARG A 97 9.90 17.71 -3.69
N GLY A 98 9.45 16.48 -3.95
CA GLY A 98 9.35 15.41 -2.96
C GLY A 98 10.34 14.28 -3.24
N CYS A 99 10.30 13.24 -2.41
CA CYS A 99 11.10 12.03 -2.55
C CYS A 99 10.25 10.82 -2.21
N VAL A 100 10.33 9.77 -3.03
CA VAL A 100 9.67 8.48 -2.75
C VAL A 100 10.72 7.38 -2.82
N ILE A 101 10.80 6.57 -1.76
CA ILE A 101 11.65 5.38 -1.68
C ILE A 101 10.72 4.18 -1.66
N ALA A 102 10.83 3.32 -2.67
CA ALA A 102 10.01 2.13 -2.84
C ALA A 102 10.88 0.88 -2.62
N VAL A 103 10.50 0.03 -1.69
CA VAL A 103 11.22 -1.23 -1.43
C VAL A 103 10.30 -2.43 -1.60
N ASP A 104 10.81 -3.45 -2.28
CA ASP A 104 10.12 -4.73 -2.45
C ASP A 104 11.12 -5.85 -2.77
N MET A 105 10.88 -7.05 -2.26
CA MET A 105 11.73 -8.22 -2.51
C MET A 105 11.72 -8.68 -3.98
N HIS A 106 10.63 -8.41 -4.71
CA HIS A 106 10.51 -8.73 -6.14
C HIS A 106 11.09 -7.64 -7.04
N GLY A 107 11.44 -6.49 -6.45
CA GLY A 107 11.85 -5.30 -7.18
C GLY A 107 10.65 -4.55 -7.80
N VAL A 108 10.90 -3.30 -8.12
CA VAL A 108 9.93 -2.41 -8.76
C VAL A 108 10.59 -1.82 -10.00
N GLU A 109 9.93 -1.97 -11.16
CA GLU A 109 10.39 -1.31 -12.38
C GLU A 109 10.54 0.21 -12.17
N PRO A 110 11.48 0.89 -12.83
CA PRO A 110 11.72 2.31 -12.62
C PRO A 110 10.46 3.17 -12.75
N ILE A 111 10.26 4.07 -11.79
CA ILE A 111 9.17 5.07 -11.77
C ILE A 111 9.81 6.45 -11.65
N ALA A 112 9.36 7.39 -12.48
CA ALA A 112 9.87 8.76 -12.44
C ALA A 112 9.67 9.38 -11.03
N GLY A 113 10.74 9.94 -10.46
CA GLY A 113 10.74 10.55 -9.13
C GLY A 113 10.73 9.56 -7.95
N VAL A 114 10.97 8.26 -8.22
CA VAL A 114 11.00 7.21 -7.19
C VAL A 114 12.34 6.50 -7.19
N THR A 115 12.96 6.39 -6.04
CA THR A 115 14.12 5.51 -5.80
C THR A 115 13.60 4.12 -5.50
N THR A 116 13.88 3.15 -6.38
CA THR A 116 13.43 1.76 -6.22
C THR A 116 14.56 0.90 -5.67
N ILE A 117 14.26 0.12 -4.63
CA ILE A 117 15.20 -0.77 -3.94
C ILE A 117 14.63 -2.18 -3.99
N LYS A 118 15.40 -3.12 -4.57
CA LYS A 118 15.07 -4.53 -4.48
C LYS A 118 15.72 -5.11 -3.23
N HIS A 119 14.92 -5.31 -2.19
CA HIS A 119 15.40 -5.83 -0.91
C HIS A 119 14.25 -6.50 -0.13
N ASP A 120 14.59 -7.49 0.69
CA ASP A 120 13.63 -8.06 1.63
C ASP A 120 13.56 -7.16 2.87
N PHE A 121 12.39 -6.57 3.10
CA PHE A 121 12.18 -5.67 4.26
C PHE A 121 12.38 -6.38 5.61
N LEU A 122 12.23 -7.70 5.68
CA LEU A 122 12.45 -8.49 6.90
C LEU A 122 13.91 -8.93 7.10
N ALA A 123 14.82 -8.61 6.18
CA ALA A 123 16.24 -8.87 6.37
C ALA A 123 16.83 -7.96 7.46
N ASP A 124 17.80 -8.45 8.21
CA ASP A 124 18.41 -7.75 9.35
C ASP A 124 19.03 -6.40 8.96
N ASP A 125 19.51 -6.28 7.72
CA ASP A 125 20.13 -5.06 7.18
C ASP A 125 19.12 -4.08 6.52
N ALA A 126 17.85 -4.48 6.37
CA ALA A 126 16.84 -3.65 5.70
C ALA A 126 16.66 -2.25 6.32
N PRO A 127 16.66 -2.10 7.67
CA PRO A 127 16.58 -0.76 8.27
C PRO A 127 17.75 0.13 7.85
N GLN A 128 18.99 -0.40 7.78
CA GLN A 128 20.16 0.37 7.39
C GLN A 128 20.09 0.77 5.91
N VAL A 129 19.73 -0.16 5.02
CA VAL A 129 19.55 0.11 3.59
C VAL A 129 18.56 1.25 3.35
N LEU A 130 17.46 1.27 4.10
CA LEU A 130 16.44 2.32 3.98
C LEU A 130 16.87 3.64 4.62
N LEU A 131 17.62 3.60 5.74
CA LEU A 131 18.20 4.81 6.34
C LEU A 131 19.24 5.46 5.41
N ASP A 132 20.05 4.65 4.73
CA ASP A 132 21.02 5.15 3.73
C ASP A 132 20.30 5.80 2.55
N ALA A 133 19.20 5.18 2.08
CA ALA A 133 18.38 5.75 1.02
C ALA A 133 17.66 7.06 1.43
N LEU A 134 17.36 7.22 2.71
CA LEU A 134 16.85 8.48 3.29
C LEU A 134 17.93 9.55 3.42
N ALA A 135 19.22 9.20 3.24
CA ALA A 135 20.37 10.12 3.31
C ALA A 135 20.42 10.97 4.61
N GLY A 136 20.09 10.35 5.74
CA GLY A 136 20.06 11.00 7.06
C GLY A 136 18.82 11.85 7.34
N GLU A 137 17.93 11.96 6.38
CA GLU A 137 16.69 12.73 6.53
C GLU A 137 15.56 11.86 7.12
N LYS A 138 14.60 12.50 7.78
CA LYS A 138 13.40 11.83 8.28
C LYS A 138 12.29 11.77 7.22
N ALA A 139 11.45 10.74 7.30
CA ALA A 139 10.29 10.58 6.43
C ALA A 139 9.07 11.36 6.94
N ASP A 140 8.28 11.88 6.02
CA ASP A 140 6.96 12.46 6.30
C ASP A 140 5.87 11.40 6.39
N ALA A 141 6.01 10.32 5.63
CA ALA A 141 5.06 9.22 5.66
C ALA A 141 5.76 7.87 5.38
N VAL A 142 5.28 6.84 6.07
CA VAL A 142 5.60 5.43 5.79
C VAL A 142 4.31 4.72 5.40
N LEU A 143 4.33 4.07 4.23
CA LEU A 143 3.23 3.32 3.65
C LEU A 143 3.58 1.83 3.64
N SER A 144 2.62 0.95 3.88
CA SER A 144 2.80 -0.49 3.77
C SER A 144 1.55 -1.19 3.23
N ASP A 145 1.61 -1.68 1.99
CA ASP A 145 0.64 -2.64 1.43
C ASP A 145 1.24 -4.06 1.36
N MET A 146 2.24 -4.35 2.22
CA MET A 146 2.87 -5.66 2.29
C MET A 146 1.85 -6.76 2.50
N ALA A 147 2.05 -7.89 1.84
CA ALA A 147 1.22 -9.08 1.97
C ALA A 147 2.10 -10.32 2.02
N ALA A 148 1.88 -11.17 3.01
CA ALA A 148 2.49 -12.49 3.02
C ALA A 148 1.86 -13.39 1.96
N HIS A 149 2.63 -14.34 1.43
CA HIS A 149 2.06 -15.40 0.59
C HIS A 149 1.00 -16.17 1.37
N ALA A 150 -0.20 -16.25 0.78
CA ALA A 150 -1.31 -17.00 1.37
C ALA A 150 -0.96 -18.49 1.47
N THR A 151 -1.04 -19.03 2.69
CA THR A 151 -0.85 -20.46 2.95
C THR A 151 -2.14 -21.25 2.78
N GLY A 152 -3.29 -20.55 2.74
CA GLY A 152 -4.64 -21.11 2.76
C GLY A 152 -5.17 -21.33 4.19
N HIS A 153 -4.35 -21.19 5.22
CA HIS A 153 -4.75 -21.24 6.62
C HIS A 153 -5.00 -19.82 7.15
N ARG A 154 -6.25 -19.43 7.30
CA ARG A 154 -6.65 -18.06 7.67
C ARG A 154 -5.93 -17.51 8.89
N HIS A 155 -5.74 -18.33 9.92
CA HIS A 155 -5.06 -17.91 11.15
C HIS A 155 -3.58 -17.62 10.92
N THR A 156 -2.88 -18.50 10.21
CA THR A 156 -1.45 -18.30 9.86
C THR A 156 -1.26 -17.09 8.95
N ASP A 157 -2.12 -16.94 7.95
CA ASP A 157 -2.06 -15.80 7.02
C ASP A 157 -2.33 -14.48 7.76
N HIS A 158 -3.27 -14.50 8.73
CA HIS A 158 -3.54 -13.36 9.59
C HIS A 158 -2.31 -12.95 10.41
N LEU A 159 -1.70 -13.91 11.13
CA LEU A 159 -0.51 -13.63 11.95
C LEU A 159 0.66 -13.08 11.12
N LYS A 160 0.89 -13.63 9.93
CA LYS A 160 1.96 -13.13 9.04
C LYS A 160 1.72 -11.67 8.60
N ILE A 161 0.50 -11.30 8.25
CA ILE A 161 0.19 -9.94 7.84
C ILE A 161 0.30 -8.98 9.02
N MET A 162 -0.11 -9.41 10.22
CA MET A 162 0.05 -8.59 11.43
C MET A 162 1.52 -8.38 11.77
N ALA A 163 2.36 -9.42 11.70
CA ALA A 163 3.80 -9.28 11.90
C ALA A 163 4.47 -8.31 10.90
N LEU A 164 4.03 -8.33 9.63
CA LEU A 164 4.49 -7.34 8.64
C LEU A 164 4.07 -5.92 9.00
N ALA A 165 2.85 -5.74 9.51
CA ALA A 165 2.36 -4.42 9.93
C ALA A 165 3.10 -3.91 11.17
N GLU A 166 3.43 -4.80 12.11
CA GLU A 166 4.23 -4.49 13.30
C GLU A 166 5.66 -4.10 12.93
N ALA A 167 6.34 -4.88 12.09
CA ALA A 167 7.67 -4.54 11.58
C ALA A 167 7.68 -3.20 10.83
N ALA A 168 6.64 -2.94 10.02
CA ALA A 168 6.48 -1.67 9.34
C ALA A 168 6.29 -0.50 10.32
N LEU A 169 5.56 -0.71 11.43
CA LEU A 169 5.39 0.30 12.48
C LEU A 169 6.70 0.58 13.22
N GLU A 170 7.45 -0.46 13.58
CA GLU A 170 8.77 -0.30 14.23
C GLU A 170 9.72 0.52 13.36
N PHE A 171 9.79 0.21 12.09
CA PHE A 171 10.56 1.01 11.15
C PHE A 171 10.03 2.45 11.03
N ALA A 172 8.71 2.63 10.97
CA ALA A 172 8.10 3.96 10.89
C ALA A 172 8.47 4.82 12.12
N MET A 173 8.45 4.25 13.32
CA MET A 173 8.86 4.96 14.54
C MET A 173 10.33 5.38 14.51
N LEU A 174 11.19 4.62 13.83
CA LEU A 174 12.60 4.95 13.67
C LEU A 174 12.83 6.12 12.72
N VAL A 175 12.05 6.21 11.64
CA VAL A 175 12.33 7.12 10.51
C VAL A 175 11.40 8.32 10.41
N LEU A 176 10.19 8.27 10.99
CA LEU A 176 9.25 9.38 10.90
C LEU A 176 9.74 10.61 11.66
N LYS A 177 9.48 11.78 11.09
CA LYS A 177 9.59 13.04 11.81
C LYS A 177 8.33 13.31 12.64
N PRO A 178 8.41 14.13 13.69
CA PRO A 178 7.22 14.59 14.42
C PRO A 178 6.19 15.17 13.45
N GLY A 179 4.92 14.80 13.63
CA GLY A 179 3.84 15.16 12.71
C GLY A 179 3.66 14.20 11.52
N GLY A 180 4.55 13.22 11.35
CA GLY A 180 4.53 12.24 10.27
C GLY A 180 3.30 11.31 10.28
N ALA A 181 3.12 10.57 9.19
CA ALA A 181 2.00 9.67 8.98
C ALA A 181 2.46 8.22 8.76
N PHE A 182 1.65 7.28 9.25
CA PHE A 182 1.83 5.85 9.00
C PHE A 182 0.55 5.26 8.43
N LEU A 183 0.65 4.52 7.33
CA LEU A 183 -0.45 3.79 6.71
C LEU A 183 -0.04 2.35 6.49
N ALA A 184 -0.73 1.40 7.08
CA ALA A 184 -0.44 -0.02 6.88
C ALA A 184 -1.68 -0.86 6.67
N LYS A 185 -1.55 -1.88 5.82
CA LYS A 185 -2.54 -2.93 5.68
C LYS A 185 -2.57 -3.81 6.92
N VAL A 186 -3.76 -4.08 7.42
CA VAL A 186 -4.06 -5.01 8.51
C VAL A 186 -5.23 -5.92 8.10
N LEU A 187 -5.46 -6.98 8.86
CA LEU A 187 -6.63 -7.83 8.67
C LEU A 187 -7.56 -7.74 9.88
N ARG A 188 -8.87 -7.75 9.64
CA ARG A 188 -9.87 -7.92 10.71
C ARG A 188 -9.67 -9.26 11.41
N GLY A 189 -9.66 -9.31 12.74
CA GLY A 189 -9.64 -10.61 13.42
C GLY A 189 -8.96 -10.70 14.77
N GLY A 190 -8.67 -9.60 15.46
CA GLY A 190 -8.41 -9.62 16.91
C GLY A 190 -6.98 -9.40 17.41
N THR A 191 -5.93 -9.66 16.62
CA THR A 191 -4.53 -9.32 16.98
C THR A 191 -4.20 -7.85 16.75
N GLU A 192 -5.13 -7.10 16.16
CA GLU A 192 -5.02 -5.66 15.90
C GLU A 192 -4.91 -4.82 17.19
N ARG A 193 -5.26 -5.39 18.34
CA ARG A 193 -5.38 -4.62 19.59
C ARG A 193 -4.04 -4.07 20.06
N GLU A 194 -2.97 -4.85 19.95
CA GLU A 194 -1.63 -4.45 20.40
C GLU A 194 -1.05 -3.34 19.51
N ILE A 195 -1.10 -3.54 18.20
CA ILE A 195 -0.65 -2.51 17.25
C ILE A 195 -1.45 -1.21 17.40
N LEU A 196 -2.77 -1.32 17.65
CA LEU A 196 -3.62 -0.14 17.88
C LEU A 196 -3.30 0.59 19.18
N LEU A 197 -2.94 -0.12 20.24
CA LEU A 197 -2.52 0.49 21.49
C LEU A 197 -1.23 1.28 21.31
N ARG A 198 -0.23 0.69 20.66
CA ARG A 198 1.03 1.40 20.32
C ARG A 198 0.76 2.63 19.44
N LEU A 199 -0.01 2.47 18.37
CA LEU A 199 -0.34 3.60 17.49
C LEU A 199 -1.04 4.74 18.23
N LYS A 200 -1.94 4.45 19.16
CA LYS A 200 -2.63 5.49 19.95
C LYS A 200 -1.70 6.20 20.94
N GLN A 201 -0.63 5.54 21.40
CA GLN A 201 0.39 6.16 22.25
C GLN A 201 1.27 7.11 21.44
N ASP A 202 1.69 6.70 20.23
CA ASP A 202 2.72 7.36 19.46
C ASP A 202 2.18 8.35 18.42
N PHE A 203 0.87 8.30 18.10
CA PHE A 203 0.24 9.18 17.11
C PHE A 203 -0.96 9.96 17.70
N ALA A 204 -1.16 11.15 17.18
CA ALA A 204 -2.28 12.02 17.61
C ALA A 204 -3.65 11.47 17.17
N GLN A 205 -3.73 10.83 16.02
CA GLN A 205 -4.97 10.28 15.48
C GLN A 205 -4.72 8.90 14.85
N VAL A 206 -5.61 7.95 15.15
CA VAL A 206 -5.59 6.60 14.55
C VAL A 206 -6.98 6.29 13.96
N ARG A 207 -7.02 5.83 12.72
CA ARG A 207 -8.25 5.54 11.98
C ARG A 207 -8.16 4.18 11.30
N HIS A 208 -9.22 3.39 11.39
CA HIS A 208 -9.42 2.25 10.49
C HIS A 208 -10.10 2.72 9.22
N VAL A 209 -9.55 2.33 8.08
CA VAL A 209 -10.05 2.72 6.77
C VAL A 209 -10.24 1.48 5.90
N LYS A 210 -11.42 1.31 5.32
CA LYS A 210 -11.65 0.36 4.24
C LYS A 210 -11.99 1.15 2.98
N PRO A 211 -11.02 1.35 2.07
CA PRO A 211 -11.29 2.02 0.81
C PRO A 211 -12.23 1.17 -0.05
N ARG A 212 -13.04 1.81 -0.89
CA ARG A 212 -13.95 1.12 -1.82
C ARG A 212 -13.20 0.26 -2.84
N ALA A 213 -11.96 0.65 -3.14
CA ALA A 213 -11.05 -0.14 -3.95
C ALA A 213 -10.63 -1.47 -3.29
N SER A 214 -10.81 -1.66 -1.98
CA SER A 214 -10.71 -2.99 -1.36
C SER A 214 -11.93 -3.82 -1.74
N ARG A 215 -11.73 -5.13 -1.94
CA ARG A 215 -12.83 -6.04 -2.24
C ARG A 215 -13.73 -6.19 -1.03
N ASP A 216 -15.05 -6.26 -1.25
CA ASP A 216 -16.04 -6.33 -0.17
C ASP A 216 -15.89 -7.62 0.67
N ASP A 217 -15.54 -8.74 0.03
CA ASP A 217 -15.31 -10.05 0.63
C ASP A 217 -13.95 -10.19 1.33
N SER A 218 -13.05 -9.22 1.17
CA SER A 218 -11.73 -9.24 1.80
C SER A 218 -11.79 -8.78 3.26
N ALA A 219 -11.08 -9.50 4.13
CA ALA A 219 -10.83 -9.08 5.52
C ALA A 219 -9.85 -7.89 5.63
N GLU A 220 -9.30 -7.44 4.51
CA GLU A 220 -8.34 -6.34 4.42
C GLU A 220 -8.94 -5.03 4.95
N LEU A 221 -8.17 -4.37 5.79
CA LEU A 221 -8.37 -3.02 6.28
C LEU A 221 -7.04 -2.26 6.21
N PHE A 222 -7.10 -0.96 6.37
CA PHE A 222 -5.92 -0.13 6.59
C PHE A 222 -6.03 0.59 7.93
N VAL A 223 -4.91 0.69 8.61
CA VAL A 223 -4.74 1.58 9.75
C VAL A 223 -4.00 2.82 9.24
N LEU A 224 -4.61 3.99 9.42
CA LEU A 224 -4.00 5.29 9.18
C LEU A 224 -3.75 5.97 10.52
N ALA A 225 -2.50 6.24 10.82
CA ALA A 225 -2.06 6.98 12.00
C ALA A 225 -1.42 8.29 11.56
N LEU A 226 -1.85 9.40 12.15
CA LEU A 226 -1.44 10.75 11.78
C LEU A 226 -0.88 11.48 12.99
N GLY A 227 0.10 12.33 12.75
CA GLY A 227 0.70 13.16 13.77
C GLY A 227 1.57 12.35 14.73
N PHE A 228 2.63 11.72 14.20
CA PHE A 228 3.64 11.06 15.03
C PHE A 228 4.19 12.02 16.07
N ARG A 229 4.34 11.56 17.31
CA ARG A 229 4.74 12.44 18.44
C ARG A 229 6.25 12.59 18.61
N GLY A 230 7.03 11.63 18.07
CA GLY A 230 8.49 11.59 18.21
C GLY A 230 8.96 10.81 19.40
#